data_f7ebd34092973a6d8cb612db3c044ecd
#
_entry.id   f7ebd34092973a6d8cb612db3c044ecd
#
_cell.length_a   1.000
_cell.length_b   1.000
_cell.length_c   1.000
_cell.angle_alpha   90.00
_cell.angle_beta   90.00
_cell.angle_gamma   90.00
#
_symmetry.space_group_name_H-M   'P 1'
#
loop_
_entity.id
_entity.type
_entity.pdbx_description
1 polymer ?
#
loop_
_entity_poly.entity_id
_entity_poly.type
_entity_poly.pdbx_seq_one_letter_code
_entity_poly.pdbx_strand_id
1 'polypeptide(L)'
;MSLPPYRRTALPSPDMPAIAALLESRAALTALRRSLPKGGPRVVICRNPAALSRVIDKRLVDAVVLAPQPALLPELSTLRARLPLVPFVAYGPFRPDDGDLLLACRLAVSSVLVEGVDDPVVGDLVVRASLTTERRRALAEAPRMLRLTESIQRAAWDLLLGEVERPIRTSTLASRLRISREHLSRQFGAGGAPNLKRVIDLTRIACAAQLLGNPGYSVPTVVRVLHFASSGHLANTARRIANVATGGLGRLGPQGVLAAFVRGNTRSRV
;
A
#
# COMPACT_ATOMS: atom_id res chain seq x y z
N MET A 1 -20.52 29.19 2.48
CA MET A 1 -20.66 28.16 3.53
C MET A 1 -19.42 27.30 3.48
N SER A 2 -18.47 27.54 4.39
CA SER A 2 -17.25 26.73 4.54
C SER A 2 -17.61 25.37 5.11
N LEU A 3 -17.24 24.30 4.39
CA LEU A 3 -17.32 22.93 4.91
C LEU A 3 -16.36 22.78 6.11
N PRO A 4 -16.81 22.17 7.22
CA PRO A 4 -15.94 21.94 8.37
C PRO A 4 -14.77 21.03 7.97
N PRO A 5 -13.59 21.19 8.61
CA PRO A 5 -12.43 20.37 8.31
C PRO A 5 -12.78 18.89 8.60
N TYR A 6 -12.51 18.04 7.60
CA TYR A 6 -12.70 16.59 7.65
C TYR A 6 -11.94 15.99 8.83
N ARG A 7 -12.60 15.79 9.96
CA ARG A 7 -12.04 15.05 11.09
C ARG A 7 -11.97 13.57 10.72
N ARG A 8 -10.76 13.07 10.56
CA ARG A 8 -10.44 11.65 10.42
C ARG A 8 -10.84 10.88 11.70
N THR A 9 -12.10 10.53 11.84
CA THR A 9 -12.56 9.53 12.81
C THR A 9 -13.12 8.33 12.02
N ALA A 10 -12.24 7.63 11.31
CA ALA A 10 -12.58 6.34 10.77
C ALA A 10 -12.07 5.26 11.73
N LEU A 11 -12.96 4.41 12.22
CA LEU A 11 -12.58 3.11 12.80
C LEU A 11 -11.70 2.37 11.78
N PRO A 12 -10.65 1.65 12.24
CA PRO A 12 -9.79 0.90 11.31
C PRO A 12 -10.65 -0.08 10.53
N SER A 13 -10.72 0.12 9.22
CA SER A 13 -11.38 -0.82 8.33
C SER A 13 -10.64 -2.15 8.40
N PRO A 14 -11.34 -3.31 8.44
CA PRO A 14 -10.69 -4.63 8.39
C PRO A 14 -9.84 -4.82 7.12
N ASP A 15 -9.94 -3.91 6.18
CA ASP A 15 -9.37 -3.96 4.84
C ASP A 15 -8.13 -3.05 4.66
N MET A 16 -7.57 -2.51 5.74
CA MET A 16 -6.34 -1.71 5.69
C MET A 16 -5.10 -2.60 5.50
N PRO A 17 -4.09 -2.13 4.72
CA PRO A 17 -2.82 -2.81 4.59
C PRO A 17 -2.20 -3.14 5.94
N ALA A 18 -1.50 -4.26 6.03
CA ALA A 18 -0.92 -4.75 7.28
C ALA A 18 0.56 -4.37 7.40
N ILE A 19 0.99 -4.03 8.62
CA ILE A 19 2.40 -4.08 9.00
C ILE A 19 2.65 -5.46 9.61
N ALA A 20 3.53 -6.23 9.00
CA ALA A 20 3.95 -7.52 9.55
C ALA A 20 5.07 -7.30 10.55
N ALA A 21 4.89 -7.74 11.80
CA ALA A 21 5.85 -7.55 12.87
C ALA A 21 6.44 -8.89 13.31
N LEU A 22 7.75 -9.06 13.18
CA LEU A 22 8.55 -10.17 13.68
C LEU A 22 9.41 -9.63 14.84
N LEU A 23 8.78 -9.39 15.97
CA LEU A 23 9.36 -8.81 17.17
C LEU A 23 9.11 -9.73 18.37
N GLU A 24 10.12 -9.98 19.18
CA GLU A 24 10.00 -10.77 20.42
C GLU A 24 9.61 -9.90 21.62
N SER A 25 10.13 -8.67 21.65
CA SER A 25 9.86 -7.72 22.73
C SER A 25 8.39 -7.31 22.74
N ARG A 26 7.72 -7.56 23.88
CA ARG A 26 6.36 -7.08 24.11
C ARG A 26 6.31 -5.55 24.21
N ALA A 27 7.39 -4.93 24.72
CA ALA A 27 7.51 -3.48 24.82
C ALA A 27 7.56 -2.88 23.40
N ALA A 28 8.43 -3.41 22.53
CA ALA A 28 8.53 -2.99 21.13
C ALA A 28 7.21 -3.13 20.36
N LEU A 29 6.50 -4.26 20.53
CA LEU A 29 5.17 -4.45 19.93
C LEU A 29 4.15 -3.43 20.44
N THR A 30 4.21 -3.11 21.73
CA THR A 30 3.31 -2.12 22.34
C THR A 30 3.62 -0.71 21.83
N ALA A 31 4.91 -0.34 21.78
CA ALA A 31 5.36 0.94 21.25
C ALA A 31 4.95 1.11 19.78
N LEU A 32 5.21 0.11 18.93
CA LEU A 32 4.79 0.12 17.53
C LEU A 32 3.27 0.35 17.39
N ARG A 33 2.45 -0.34 18.18
CA ARG A 33 0.98 -0.21 18.11
C ARG A 33 0.48 1.13 18.59
N ARG A 34 1.10 1.69 19.66
CA ARG A 34 0.69 2.98 20.24
C ARG A 34 1.06 4.17 19.37
N SER A 35 2.20 4.09 18.68
CA SER A 35 2.71 5.17 17.83
C SER A 35 2.12 5.15 16.41
N LEU A 36 1.36 4.11 16.04
CA LEU A 36 0.63 4.12 14.77
C LEU A 36 -0.52 5.15 14.79
N PRO A 37 -0.74 5.86 13.68
CA PRO A 37 -1.84 6.82 13.58
C PRO A 37 -3.20 6.12 13.74
N LYS A 38 -4.14 6.80 14.37
CA LYS A 38 -5.54 6.31 14.51
C LYS A 38 -6.14 6.05 13.13
N GLY A 39 -6.67 4.84 12.93
CA GLY A 39 -7.18 4.39 11.63
C GLY A 39 -6.07 4.04 10.63
N GLY A 40 -4.84 3.88 11.08
CA GLY A 40 -3.70 3.42 10.29
C GLY A 40 -3.66 1.91 10.06
N PRO A 41 -2.55 1.39 9.48
CA PRO A 41 -2.40 -0.02 9.17
C PRO A 41 -2.48 -0.91 10.42
N ARG A 42 -2.91 -2.16 10.22
CA ARG A 42 -2.98 -3.16 11.31
C ARG A 42 -1.64 -3.84 11.50
N VAL A 43 -1.24 -4.06 12.75
CA VAL A 43 -0.06 -4.87 13.07
C VAL A 43 -0.44 -6.35 13.14
N VAL A 44 0.19 -7.15 12.27
CA VAL A 44 0.08 -8.62 12.27
C VAL A 44 1.35 -9.20 12.85
N ILE A 45 1.23 -9.87 14.00
CA ILE A 45 2.38 -10.48 14.68
C ILE A 45 2.75 -11.78 13.98
N CYS A 46 4.01 -11.91 13.60
CA CYS A 46 4.62 -13.11 13.06
C CYS A 46 5.61 -13.68 14.10
N ARG A 47 5.55 -14.98 14.36
CA ARG A 47 6.42 -15.63 15.35
C ARG A 47 7.74 -16.13 14.76
N ASN A 48 7.80 -16.29 13.46
CA ASN A 48 8.96 -16.77 12.73
C ASN A 48 8.89 -16.35 11.26
N PRO A 49 9.98 -16.48 10.47
CA PRO A 49 10.00 -16.12 9.05
C PRO A 49 8.97 -16.87 8.20
N ALA A 50 8.68 -18.13 8.51
CA ALA A 50 7.68 -18.92 7.80
C ALA A 50 6.26 -18.36 8.01
N ALA A 51 5.93 -17.87 9.20
CA ALA A 51 4.67 -17.18 9.47
C ALA A 51 4.61 -15.84 8.74
N LEU A 52 5.72 -15.10 8.67
CA LEU A 52 5.85 -13.85 7.92
C LEU A 52 5.60 -14.09 6.42
N SER A 53 6.24 -15.10 5.82
CA SER A 53 6.00 -15.47 4.42
C SER A 53 4.53 -15.78 4.14
N ARG A 54 3.88 -16.58 5.01
CA ARG A 54 2.45 -16.89 4.88
C ARG A 54 1.53 -15.67 4.97
N VAL A 55 1.88 -14.69 5.80
CA VAL A 55 1.12 -13.42 5.90
C VAL A 55 1.24 -12.64 4.60
N ILE A 56 2.47 -12.51 4.06
CA ILE A 56 2.74 -11.81 2.80
C ILE A 56 2.01 -12.47 1.62
N ASP A 57 1.93 -13.79 1.60
CA ASP A 57 1.22 -14.53 0.56
C ASP A 57 -0.32 -14.39 0.62
N LYS A 58 -0.86 -14.00 1.76
CA LYS A 58 -2.32 -13.94 2.00
C LYS A 58 -2.88 -12.53 2.08
N ARG A 59 -2.06 -11.53 2.43
CA ARG A 59 -2.49 -10.16 2.71
C ARG A 59 -1.57 -9.16 2.03
N LEU A 60 -2.09 -7.95 1.79
CA LEU A 60 -1.27 -6.81 1.43
C LEU A 60 -0.45 -6.38 2.68
N VAL A 61 0.86 -6.63 2.63
CA VAL A 61 1.81 -6.18 3.64
C VAL A 61 2.46 -4.89 3.15
N ASP A 62 2.28 -3.83 3.92
CA ASP A 62 2.73 -2.48 3.57
C ASP A 62 4.16 -2.21 4.02
N ALA A 63 4.58 -2.85 5.11
CA ALA A 63 5.94 -2.86 5.64
C ALA A 63 6.17 -4.10 6.53
N VAL A 64 7.42 -4.48 6.69
CA VAL A 64 7.88 -5.49 7.64
C VAL A 64 8.70 -4.81 8.72
N VAL A 65 8.36 -5.04 9.99
CA VAL A 65 9.14 -4.59 11.15
C VAL A 65 9.71 -5.83 11.85
N LEU A 66 11.00 -5.88 12.05
CA LEU A 66 11.67 -7.04 12.62
C LEU A 66 12.83 -6.66 13.57
N ALA A 67 13.09 -7.52 14.56
CA ALA A 67 14.34 -7.51 15.30
C ALA A 67 15.30 -8.49 14.60
N PRO A 68 16.46 -8.03 14.10
CA PRO A 68 17.42 -8.90 13.46
C PRO A 68 17.98 -9.93 14.44
N GLN A 69 18.08 -11.18 14.00
CA GLN A 69 18.67 -12.27 14.78
C GLN A 69 19.59 -13.10 13.88
N PRO A 70 20.77 -13.51 14.38
CA PRO A 70 21.72 -14.29 13.58
C PRO A 70 21.10 -15.59 13.04
N ALA A 71 20.33 -16.30 13.87
CA ALA A 71 19.69 -17.56 13.51
C ALA A 71 18.65 -17.44 12.38
N LEU A 72 18.03 -16.26 12.22
CA LEU A 72 16.97 -16.03 11.22
C LEU A 72 17.50 -15.36 9.95
N LEU A 73 18.76 -14.97 9.93
CA LEU A 73 19.36 -14.21 8.83
C LEU A 73 19.23 -14.88 7.45
N PRO A 74 19.47 -16.20 7.27
CA PRO A 74 19.37 -16.84 5.95
C PRO A 74 17.93 -16.75 5.39
N GLU A 75 16.93 -17.06 6.23
CA GLU A 75 15.52 -17.05 5.82
C GLU A 75 15.03 -15.63 5.52
N LEU A 76 15.41 -14.66 6.37
CA LEU A 76 15.06 -13.25 6.19
C LEU A 76 15.75 -12.65 4.96
N SER A 77 17.00 -13.02 4.68
CA SER A 77 17.73 -12.60 3.47
C SER A 77 17.04 -13.12 2.22
N THR A 78 16.63 -14.39 2.22
CA THR A 78 15.87 -14.99 1.11
C THR A 78 14.55 -14.25 0.89
N LEU A 79 13.82 -13.96 1.98
CA LEU A 79 12.57 -13.22 1.90
C LEU A 79 12.77 -11.79 1.40
N ARG A 80 13.80 -11.11 1.88
CA ARG A 80 14.18 -9.75 1.46
C ARG A 80 14.53 -9.70 -0.03
N ALA A 81 15.29 -10.67 -0.53
CA ALA A 81 15.64 -10.78 -1.96
C ALA A 81 14.39 -10.97 -2.85
N ARG A 82 13.39 -11.70 -2.36
CA ARG A 82 12.10 -11.88 -3.06
C ARG A 82 11.25 -10.60 -3.08
N LEU A 83 11.44 -9.70 -2.13
CA LEU A 83 10.58 -8.55 -1.86
C LEU A 83 11.39 -7.24 -1.76
N PRO A 84 12.19 -6.87 -2.76
CA PRO A 84 13.09 -5.71 -2.68
C PRO A 84 12.35 -4.36 -2.54
N LEU A 85 11.10 -4.25 -2.96
CA LEU A 85 10.31 -3.02 -2.86
C LEU A 85 9.48 -2.94 -1.56
N VAL A 86 9.32 -4.06 -0.83
CA VAL A 86 8.66 -4.01 0.48
C VAL A 86 9.67 -3.47 1.50
N PRO A 87 9.37 -2.38 2.23
CA PRO A 87 10.29 -1.86 3.22
C PRO A 87 10.39 -2.82 4.41
N PHE A 88 11.64 -3.16 4.75
CA PHE A 88 12.00 -3.89 5.96
C PHE A 88 12.61 -2.89 6.93
N VAL A 89 12.02 -2.73 8.09
CA VAL A 89 12.46 -1.82 9.15
C VAL A 89 12.98 -2.66 10.31
N ALA A 90 14.25 -2.48 10.68
CA ALA A 90 14.80 -3.09 11.88
C ALA A 90 14.41 -2.25 13.10
N TYR A 91 13.87 -2.89 14.14
CA TYR A 91 13.50 -2.25 15.38
C TYR A 91 13.84 -3.14 16.56
N GLY A 92 14.75 -2.68 17.40
CA GLY A 92 15.27 -3.44 18.53
C GLY A 92 16.23 -2.64 19.41
N PRO A 93 16.79 -3.26 20.46
CA PRO A 93 17.67 -2.58 21.41
C PRO A 93 19.12 -2.46 20.88
N PHE A 94 19.26 -1.84 19.70
CA PHE A 94 20.58 -1.68 19.05
C PHE A 94 21.56 -0.87 19.90
N ARG A 95 22.80 -1.34 19.97
CA ARG A 95 23.94 -0.65 20.57
C ARG A 95 25.04 -0.48 19.54
N PRO A 96 25.91 0.54 19.67
CA PRO A 96 26.97 0.80 18.69
C PRO A 96 27.91 -0.40 18.43
N ASP A 97 28.16 -1.21 19.46
CA ASP A 97 29.08 -2.35 19.41
C ASP A 97 28.37 -3.68 19.17
N ASP A 98 27.07 -3.66 18.85
CA ASP A 98 26.24 -4.85 18.70
C ASP A 98 26.32 -5.41 17.27
N GLY A 99 26.52 -6.72 17.17
CA GLY A 99 26.46 -7.44 15.89
C GLY A 99 25.10 -7.31 15.19
N ASP A 100 24.05 -6.95 15.92
CA ASP A 100 22.69 -6.80 15.40
C ASP A 100 22.55 -5.64 14.40
N LEU A 101 23.30 -4.56 14.59
CA LEU A 101 23.38 -3.47 13.62
C LEU A 101 23.98 -3.96 12.29
N LEU A 102 25.01 -4.80 12.35
CA LEU A 102 25.61 -5.41 11.18
C LEU A 102 24.63 -6.37 10.48
N LEU A 103 23.80 -7.11 11.24
CA LEU A 103 22.75 -7.95 10.67
C LEU A 103 21.68 -7.12 9.95
N ALA A 104 21.27 -5.99 10.50
CA ALA A 104 20.37 -5.05 9.85
C ALA A 104 20.94 -4.54 8.51
N CYS A 105 22.23 -4.20 8.49
CA CYS A 105 22.94 -3.82 7.25
C CYS A 105 22.95 -4.96 6.22
N ARG A 106 23.24 -6.20 6.64
CA ARG A 106 23.23 -7.37 5.75
C ARG A 106 21.85 -7.67 5.16
N LEU A 107 20.78 -7.40 5.92
CA LEU A 107 19.40 -7.51 5.45
C LEU A 107 18.99 -6.36 4.53
N ALA A 108 19.83 -5.37 4.31
CA ALA A 108 19.52 -4.17 3.53
C ALA A 108 18.17 -3.57 3.96
N VAL A 109 17.97 -3.38 5.26
CA VAL A 109 16.77 -2.77 5.81
C VAL A 109 16.64 -1.32 5.37
N SER A 110 15.41 -0.84 5.24
CA SER A 110 15.12 0.55 4.82
C SER A 110 15.43 1.56 5.93
N SER A 111 15.36 1.14 7.19
CA SER A 111 15.61 1.97 8.37
C SER A 111 15.97 1.10 9.56
N VAL A 112 16.77 1.65 10.46
CA VAL A 112 17.07 1.08 11.79
C VAL A 112 16.49 2.01 12.83
N LEU A 113 15.68 1.48 13.74
CA LEU A 113 15.03 2.18 14.83
C LEU A 113 15.42 1.52 16.16
N VAL A 114 15.67 2.33 17.17
CA VAL A 114 16.18 1.87 18.46
C VAL A 114 15.06 1.79 19.49
N GLU A 115 14.83 0.60 20.03
CA GLU A 115 13.86 0.38 21.13
C GLU A 115 14.25 1.21 22.36
N GLY A 116 13.27 1.87 22.97
CA GLY A 116 13.48 2.79 24.09
C GLY A 116 13.82 4.23 23.67
N VAL A 117 14.29 4.46 22.44
CA VAL A 117 14.62 5.80 21.90
C VAL A 117 13.55 6.23 20.89
N ASP A 118 13.29 5.41 19.89
CA ASP A 118 12.35 5.73 18.80
C ASP A 118 10.89 5.30 19.10
N ASP A 119 10.62 4.72 20.26
CA ASP A 119 9.29 4.21 20.66
C ASP A 119 8.14 5.20 20.40
N PRO A 120 8.28 6.51 20.66
CA PRO A 120 7.19 7.46 20.43
C PRO A 120 6.82 7.64 18.95
N VAL A 121 7.77 7.39 18.04
CA VAL A 121 7.65 7.71 16.60
C VAL A 121 7.77 6.51 15.67
N VAL A 122 8.05 5.30 16.19
CA VAL A 122 8.29 4.10 15.37
C VAL A 122 7.14 3.84 14.39
N GLY A 123 5.91 3.96 14.81
CA GLY A 123 4.73 3.77 13.95
C GLY A 123 4.67 4.77 12.79
N ASP A 124 4.92 6.05 13.07
CA ASP A 124 4.95 7.09 12.04
C ASP A 124 6.07 6.87 11.03
N LEU A 125 7.26 6.47 11.50
CA LEU A 125 8.42 6.19 10.64
C LEU A 125 8.15 4.98 9.74
N VAL A 126 7.56 3.91 10.28
CA VAL A 126 7.16 2.73 9.50
C VAL A 126 6.12 3.09 8.44
N VAL A 127 5.11 3.91 8.79
CA VAL A 127 4.11 4.37 7.82
C VAL A 127 4.72 5.24 6.74
N ARG A 128 5.69 6.10 7.06
CA ARG A 128 6.41 6.92 6.06
C ARG A 128 7.21 6.09 5.06
N ALA A 129 7.74 4.95 5.50
CA ALA A 129 8.48 4.01 4.65
C ALA A 129 7.57 3.09 3.83
N SER A 130 6.28 3.01 4.12
CA SER A 130 5.35 2.01 3.61
C SER A 130 5.09 2.07 2.10
N LEU A 131 4.69 0.94 1.51
CA LEU A 131 4.27 0.84 0.10
C LEU A 131 3.11 1.79 -0.24
N THR A 132 2.17 2.01 0.69
CA THR A 132 1.08 2.97 0.51
C THR A 132 1.62 4.38 0.37
N THR A 133 2.60 4.78 1.18
CA THR A 133 3.23 6.10 1.08
C THR A 133 4.01 6.25 -0.22
N GLU A 134 4.77 5.23 -0.64
CA GLU A 134 5.45 5.23 -1.94
C GLU A 134 4.47 5.34 -3.11
N ARG A 135 3.36 4.58 -3.05
CA ARG A 135 2.30 4.67 -4.07
C ARG A 135 1.69 6.06 -4.14
N ARG A 136 1.43 6.70 -3.00
CA ARG A 136 0.94 8.08 -2.93
C ARG A 136 1.92 9.06 -3.57
N ARG A 137 3.22 8.91 -3.30
CA ARG A 137 4.27 9.73 -3.93
C ARG A 137 4.33 9.51 -5.44
N ALA A 138 4.35 8.24 -5.87
CA ALA A 138 4.38 7.88 -7.29
C ALA A 138 3.17 8.41 -8.09
N LEU A 139 2.03 8.58 -7.44
CA LEU A 139 0.78 9.03 -8.04
C LEU A 139 0.38 10.46 -7.61
N ALA A 140 1.32 11.26 -7.07
CA ALA A 140 1.04 12.61 -6.58
C ALA A 140 0.46 13.55 -7.66
N GLU A 141 0.92 13.41 -8.90
CA GLU A 141 0.43 14.19 -10.04
C GLU A 141 -0.89 13.70 -10.64
N ALA A 142 -1.38 12.54 -10.18
CA ALA A 142 -2.58 11.92 -10.75
C ALA A 142 -3.82 12.82 -10.67
N PRO A 143 -4.13 13.54 -9.57
CA PRO A 143 -5.29 14.42 -9.53
C PRO A 143 -5.27 15.48 -10.63
N ARG A 144 -4.11 16.08 -10.91
CA ARG A 144 -3.93 17.04 -11.99
C ARG A 144 -4.08 16.39 -13.38
N MET A 145 -3.40 15.26 -13.60
CA MET A 145 -3.43 14.54 -14.88
C MET A 145 -4.82 13.98 -15.22
N LEU A 146 -5.59 13.59 -14.20
CA LEU A 146 -6.94 13.04 -14.32
C LEU A 146 -8.03 14.14 -14.28
N ARG A 147 -7.66 15.41 -14.14
CA ARG A 147 -8.58 16.56 -14.00
C ARG A 147 -9.56 16.39 -12.84
N LEU A 148 -9.07 15.89 -11.69
CA LEU A 148 -9.85 15.82 -10.47
C LEU A 148 -9.87 17.20 -9.79
N THR A 149 -10.71 18.09 -10.30
CA THR A 149 -10.77 19.51 -9.86
C THR A 149 -11.58 19.69 -8.59
N GLU A 150 -12.62 18.89 -8.40
CA GLU A 150 -13.52 18.98 -7.28
C GLU A 150 -12.94 18.38 -6.00
N SER A 151 -13.22 18.99 -4.84
CA SER A 151 -12.76 18.52 -3.53
C SER A 151 -13.20 17.08 -3.25
N ILE A 152 -14.42 16.73 -3.66
CA ILE A 152 -14.99 15.39 -3.51
C ILE A 152 -14.27 14.33 -4.34
N GLN A 153 -13.83 14.69 -5.55
CA GLN A 153 -13.02 13.82 -6.42
C GLN A 153 -11.66 13.52 -5.78
N ARG A 154 -11.01 14.54 -5.21
CA ARG A 154 -9.72 14.41 -4.52
C ARG A 154 -9.85 13.59 -3.25
N ALA A 155 -10.89 13.83 -2.44
CA ALA A 155 -11.16 13.03 -1.25
C ALA A 155 -11.42 11.56 -1.60
N ALA A 156 -12.17 11.28 -2.67
CA ALA A 156 -12.36 9.92 -3.18
C ALA A 156 -11.04 9.28 -3.62
N TRP A 157 -10.19 10.03 -4.34
CA TRP A 157 -8.87 9.58 -4.76
C TRP A 157 -7.99 9.19 -3.58
N ASP A 158 -7.93 10.02 -2.54
CA ASP A 158 -7.12 9.76 -1.34
C ASP A 158 -7.60 8.52 -0.58
N LEU A 159 -8.91 8.31 -0.48
CA LEU A 159 -9.49 7.09 0.09
C LEU A 159 -9.12 5.86 -0.74
N LEU A 160 -9.23 5.93 -2.07
CA LEU A 160 -8.90 4.82 -2.96
C LEU A 160 -7.42 4.43 -2.88
N LEU A 161 -6.50 5.39 -2.73
CA LEU A 161 -5.08 5.08 -2.57
C LEU A 161 -4.75 4.40 -1.25
N GLY A 162 -5.52 4.68 -0.19
CA GLY A 162 -5.34 4.06 1.12
C GLY A 162 -5.94 2.66 1.23
N GLU A 163 -6.92 2.31 0.40
CA GLU A 163 -7.76 1.12 0.55
C GLU A 163 -7.82 0.26 -0.71
N VAL A 164 -6.66 -0.05 -1.28
CA VAL A 164 -6.57 -0.81 -2.54
C VAL A 164 -6.66 -2.33 -2.37
N GLU A 165 -6.57 -2.85 -1.15
CA GLU A 165 -6.57 -4.29 -0.88
C GLU A 165 -7.85 -4.95 -1.40
N ARG A 166 -9.01 -4.35 -1.13
CA ARG A 166 -10.30 -4.87 -1.61
C ARG A 166 -10.98 -3.91 -2.58
N PRO A 167 -11.76 -4.45 -3.53
CA PRO A 167 -12.53 -3.60 -4.43
C PRO A 167 -13.56 -2.82 -3.63
N ILE A 168 -13.34 -1.51 -3.51
CA ILE A 168 -14.32 -0.63 -2.88
C ILE A 168 -15.52 -0.45 -3.81
N ARG A 169 -16.73 -0.67 -3.29
CA ARG A 169 -17.96 -0.39 -4.04
C ARG A 169 -18.24 1.10 -4.05
N THR A 170 -18.80 1.60 -5.14
CA THR A 170 -19.20 3.02 -5.25
C THR A 170 -20.11 3.47 -4.10
N SER A 171 -21.03 2.60 -3.66
CA SER A 171 -21.90 2.86 -2.50
C SER A 171 -21.11 3.03 -1.19
N THR A 172 -20.13 2.16 -0.95
CA THR A 172 -19.27 2.24 0.23
C THR A 172 -18.43 3.53 0.22
N LEU A 173 -17.87 3.89 -0.94
CA LEU A 173 -17.10 5.12 -1.10
C LEU A 173 -17.96 6.36 -0.87
N ALA A 174 -19.18 6.39 -1.45
CA ALA A 174 -20.14 7.46 -1.26
C ALA A 174 -20.54 7.62 0.23
N SER A 175 -20.85 6.50 0.91
CA SER A 175 -21.16 6.49 2.34
C SER A 175 -20.03 7.07 3.19
N ARG A 176 -18.76 6.73 2.89
CA ARG A 176 -17.60 7.29 3.60
C ARG A 176 -17.40 8.77 3.35
N LEU A 177 -17.76 9.25 2.17
CA LEU A 177 -17.76 10.67 1.80
C LEU A 177 -19.01 11.41 2.28
N ARG A 178 -19.98 10.70 2.91
CA ARG A 178 -21.25 11.24 3.41
C ARG A 178 -22.10 11.91 2.32
N ILE A 179 -22.12 11.30 1.14
CA ILE A 179 -22.91 11.75 0.00
C ILE A 179 -23.67 10.58 -0.63
N SER A 180 -24.64 10.88 -1.52
CA SER A 180 -25.32 9.84 -2.27
C SER A 180 -24.42 9.24 -3.37
N ARG A 181 -24.67 8.00 -3.73
CA ARG A 181 -23.97 7.31 -4.82
C ARG A 181 -24.13 8.04 -6.16
N GLU A 182 -25.33 8.56 -6.41
CA GLU A 182 -25.69 9.30 -7.62
C GLU A 182 -24.90 10.62 -7.69
N HIS A 183 -24.80 11.33 -6.56
CA HIS A 183 -24.03 12.56 -6.48
C HIS A 183 -22.54 12.29 -6.76
N LEU A 184 -21.94 11.27 -6.12
CA LEU A 184 -20.55 10.88 -6.36
C LEU A 184 -20.32 10.52 -7.84
N SER A 185 -21.21 9.73 -8.44
CA SER A 185 -21.07 9.31 -9.83
C SER A 185 -21.18 10.49 -10.81
N ARG A 186 -22.03 11.48 -10.55
CA ARG A 186 -22.12 12.70 -11.36
C ARG A 186 -20.87 13.57 -11.23
N GLN A 187 -20.30 13.70 -10.05
CA GLN A 187 -19.07 14.44 -9.84
C GLN A 187 -17.88 13.84 -10.63
N PHE A 188 -17.79 12.49 -10.72
CA PHE A 188 -16.82 11.83 -11.60
C PHE A 188 -17.37 11.78 -13.04
N GLY A 189 -17.01 12.62 -13.86
CA GLY A 189 -17.45 12.81 -15.24
C GLY A 189 -17.66 14.28 -15.56
N ALA A 190 -17.90 15.08 -14.54
CA ALA A 190 -17.84 16.53 -14.66
C ALA A 190 -16.40 17.01 -14.92
N GLY A 191 -16.24 18.12 -15.62
CA GLY A 191 -14.93 18.74 -15.87
C GLY A 191 -13.95 17.88 -16.69
N GLY A 192 -14.43 16.78 -17.30
CA GLY A 192 -13.60 15.90 -18.10
C GLY A 192 -12.77 14.90 -17.29
N ALA A 193 -13.05 14.70 -16.01
CA ALA A 193 -12.49 13.60 -15.21
C ALA A 193 -12.94 12.23 -15.75
N PRO A 194 -12.14 11.16 -15.58
CA PRO A 194 -12.58 9.81 -15.87
C PRO A 194 -13.73 9.40 -14.96
N ASN A 195 -14.60 8.48 -15.42
CA ASN A 195 -15.65 7.96 -14.53
C ASN A 195 -15.04 7.22 -13.32
N LEU A 196 -15.80 7.21 -12.21
CA LEU A 196 -15.33 6.69 -10.93
C LEU A 196 -14.87 5.23 -11.03
N LYS A 197 -15.55 4.37 -11.79
CA LYS A 197 -15.15 2.96 -11.95
C LYS A 197 -13.77 2.83 -12.57
N ARG A 198 -13.44 3.65 -13.58
CA ARG A 198 -12.10 3.66 -14.19
C ARG A 198 -11.04 4.15 -13.22
N VAL A 199 -11.38 5.10 -12.35
CA VAL A 199 -10.46 5.60 -11.31
C VAL A 199 -10.21 4.51 -10.24
N ILE A 200 -11.24 3.79 -9.81
CA ILE A 200 -11.10 2.62 -8.90
C ILE A 200 -10.20 1.56 -9.54
N ASP A 201 -10.44 1.22 -10.80
CA ASP A 201 -9.63 0.22 -11.50
C ASP A 201 -8.18 0.69 -11.68
N LEU A 202 -7.95 1.98 -11.94
CA LEU A 202 -6.62 2.58 -12.05
C LEU A 202 -5.82 2.41 -10.75
N THR A 203 -6.39 2.77 -9.60
CA THR A 203 -5.69 2.64 -8.30
C THR A 203 -5.35 1.19 -7.98
N ARG A 204 -6.24 0.25 -8.30
CA ARG A 204 -6.01 -1.19 -8.10
C ARG A 204 -4.92 -1.74 -9.03
N ILE A 205 -4.92 -1.35 -10.31
CA ILE A 205 -3.88 -1.77 -11.26
C ILE A 205 -2.53 -1.13 -10.94
N ALA A 206 -2.49 0.12 -10.47
CA ALA A 206 -1.27 0.75 -9.99
C ALA A 206 -0.69 -0.01 -8.77
N CYS A 207 -1.54 -0.45 -7.84
CA CYS A 207 -1.10 -1.31 -6.73
C CYS A 207 -0.61 -2.67 -7.22
N ALA A 208 -1.31 -3.32 -8.15
CA ALA A 208 -0.86 -4.58 -8.75
C ALA A 208 0.50 -4.44 -9.42
N ALA A 209 0.74 -3.33 -10.13
CA ALA A 209 2.02 -3.03 -10.76
C ALA A 209 3.15 -2.86 -9.73
N GLN A 210 2.88 -2.19 -8.61
CA GLN A 210 3.83 -2.05 -7.50
C GLN A 210 4.20 -3.41 -6.90
N LEU A 211 3.22 -4.28 -6.63
CA LEU A 211 3.47 -5.60 -6.08
C LEU A 211 4.24 -6.49 -7.06
N LEU A 212 3.82 -6.55 -8.32
CA LEU A 212 4.47 -7.35 -9.38
C LEU A 212 5.89 -6.85 -9.73
N GLY A 213 6.29 -5.69 -9.28
CA GLY A 213 7.68 -5.23 -9.30
C GLY A 213 8.59 -6.01 -8.34
N ASN A 214 8.03 -6.77 -7.39
CA ASN A 214 8.78 -7.65 -6.50
C ASN A 214 8.78 -9.08 -7.06
N PRO A 215 9.94 -9.72 -7.25
CA PRO A 215 10.03 -11.09 -7.77
C PRO A 215 9.25 -12.14 -6.96
N GLY A 216 9.04 -11.88 -5.67
CA GLY A 216 8.30 -12.77 -4.78
C GLY A 216 6.78 -12.73 -4.95
N TYR A 217 6.24 -11.77 -5.69
CA TYR A 217 4.81 -11.70 -5.97
C TYR A 217 4.49 -12.29 -7.35
N SER A 218 3.89 -13.46 -7.35
CA SER A 218 3.32 -14.05 -8.58
C SER A 218 1.94 -13.43 -8.88
N VAL A 219 1.49 -13.57 -10.15
CA VAL A 219 0.13 -13.15 -10.55
C VAL A 219 -0.96 -13.78 -9.66
N PRO A 220 -0.95 -15.09 -9.35
CA PRO A 220 -1.91 -15.68 -8.41
C PRO A 220 -1.86 -15.07 -7.02
N THR A 221 -0.67 -14.74 -6.51
CA THR A 221 -0.52 -14.06 -5.22
C THR A 221 -1.15 -12.69 -5.24
N VAL A 222 -0.88 -11.88 -6.27
CA VAL A 222 -1.48 -10.53 -6.42
C VAL A 222 -3.00 -10.60 -6.55
N VAL A 223 -3.53 -11.58 -7.31
CA VAL A 223 -4.99 -11.83 -7.42
C VAL A 223 -5.60 -12.06 -6.04
N ARG A 224 -4.97 -12.90 -5.22
CA ARG A 224 -5.41 -13.22 -3.86
C ARG A 224 -5.33 -12.01 -2.93
N VAL A 225 -4.18 -11.35 -2.89
CA VAL A 225 -3.89 -10.23 -1.99
C VAL A 225 -4.77 -9.02 -2.28
N LEU A 226 -5.01 -8.71 -3.56
CA LEU A 226 -5.85 -7.58 -3.98
C LEU A 226 -7.31 -8.00 -4.26
N HIS A 227 -7.69 -9.22 -3.92
CA HIS A 227 -9.05 -9.75 -4.10
C HIS A 227 -9.61 -9.52 -5.52
N PHE A 228 -8.81 -9.80 -6.56
CA PHE A 228 -9.36 -9.93 -7.91
C PHE A 228 -10.13 -11.25 -8.02
N ALA A 229 -11.20 -11.25 -8.81
CA ALA A 229 -12.03 -12.46 -8.97
C ALA A 229 -11.26 -13.62 -9.63
N SER A 230 -10.31 -13.30 -10.52
CA SER A 230 -9.45 -14.28 -11.20
C SER A 230 -8.24 -13.60 -11.85
N SER A 231 -7.26 -14.40 -12.28
CA SER A 231 -6.13 -13.90 -13.08
C SER A 231 -6.60 -13.30 -14.41
N GLY A 232 -7.65 -13.85 -15.03
CA GLY A 232 -8.27 -13.29 -16.22
C GLY A 232 -8.91 -11.93 -15.96
N HIS A 233 -9.55 -11.73 -14.79
CA HIS A 233 -10.08 -10.43 -14.39
C HIS A 233 -8.96 -9.38 -14.23
N LEU A 234 -7.86 -9.73 -13.56
CA LEU A 234 -6.69 -8.86 -13.45
C LEU A 234 -6.14 -8.52 -14.85
N ALA A 235 -5.96 -9.51 -15.73
CA ALA A 235 -5.41 -9.32 -17.06
C ALA A 235 -6.29 -8.41 -17.94
N ASN A 236 -7.61 -8.62 -17.94
CA ASN A 236 -8.56 -7.79 -18.69
C ASN A 236 -8.59 -6.35 -18.15
N THR A 237 -8.53 -6.19 -16.83
CA THR A 237 -8.48 -4.87 -16.22
C THR A 237 -7.15 -4.16 -16.55
N ALA A 238 -6.02 -4.86 -16.53
CA ALA A 238 -4.71 -4.32 -16.89
C ALA A 238 -4.67 -3.82 -18.36
N ARG A 239 -5.21 -4.63 -19.29
CA ARG A 239 -5.33 -4.21 -20.70
C ARG A 239 -6.21 -2.99 -20.86
N ARG A 240 -7.37 -2.95 -20.20
CA ARG A 240 -8.31 -1.82 -20.27
C ARG A 240 -7.74 -0.53 -19.67
N ILE A 241 -6.95 -0.62 -18.59
CA ILE A 241 -6.43 0.54 -17.84
C ILE A 241 -5.09 1.00 -18.42
N ALA A 242 -4.16 0.11 -18.66
CA ALA A 242 -2.78 0.44 -19.02
C ALA A 242 -2.36 -0.07 -20.40
N ASN A 243 -3.24 -0.76 -21.12
CA ASN A 243 -2.95 -1.40 -22.41
C ASN A 243 -1.73 -2.34 -22.36
N VAL A 244 -1.57 -3.09 -21.27
CA VAL A 244 -0.42 -3.96 -21.03
C VAL A 244 -0.87 -5.32 -20.53
N ALA A 245 -0.13 -6.37 -20.91
CA ALA A 245 -0.32 -7.70 -20.32
C ALA A 245 0.16 -7.70 -18.85
N THR A 246 -0.40 -8.61 -18.03
CA THR A 246 -0.09 -8.71 -16.60
C THR A 246 1.41 -8.84 -16.32
N GLY A 247 2.16 -9.61 -17.13
CA GLY A 247 3.61 -9.75 -16.99
C GLY A 247 4.42 -8.48 -17.25
N GLY A 248 3.83 -7.45 -17.86
CA GLY A 248 4.46 -6.16 -18.09
C GLY A 248 4.21 -5.14 -16.97
N LEU A 249 3.23 -5.40 -16.09
CA LEU A 249 2.82 -4.46 -15.05
C LEU A 249 3.96 -4.11 -14.08
N GLY A 250 4.72 -5.11 -13.62
CA GLY A 250 5.82 -4.89 -12.67
C GLY A 250 6.89 -3.94 -13.19
N ARG A 251 7.23 -4.06 -14.50
CA ARG A 251 8.19 -3.15 -15.15
C ARG A 251 7.61 -1.75 -15.36
N LEU A 252 6.30 -1.66 -15.57
CA LEU A 252 5.62 -0.38 -15.78
C LEU A 252 5.55 0.44 -14.49
N GLY A 253 5.33 -0.21 -13.36
CA GLY A 253 5.15 0.42 -12.06
C GLY A 253 3.92 1.33 -11.97
N PRO A 254 3.62 1.92 -10.79
CA PRO A 254 2.45 2.78 -10.60
C PRO A 254 2.42 4.01 -11.51
N GLN A 255 3.57 4.68 -11.68
CA GLN A 255 3.67 5.88 -12.53
C GLN A 255 3.44 5.55 -14.00
N GLY A 256 4.01 4.45 -14.49
CA GLY A 256 3.82 4.01 -15.86
C GLY A 256 2.37 3.61 -16.15
N VAL A 257 1.68 3.00 -15.18
CA VAL A 257 0.24 2.71 -15.27
C VAL A 257 -0.57 4.00 -15.41
N LEU A 258 -0.29 5.02 -14.60
CA LEU A 258 -0.93 6.33 -14.69
C LEU A 258 -0.69 6.96 -16.06
N ALA A 259 0.55 7.01 -16.53
CA ALA A 259 0.92 7.56 -17.82
C ALA A 259 0.21 6.84 -18.99
N ALA A 260 0.15 5.52 -18.96
CA ALA A 260 -0.57 4.71 -19.95
C ALA A 260 -2.07 5.00 -19.95
N PHE A 261 -2.68 5.09 -18.75
CA PHE A 261 -4.09 5.42 -18.58
C PHE A 261 -4.45 6.77 -19.18
N VAL A 262 -3.65 7.80 -18.91
CA VAL A 262 -3.87 9.17 -19.42
C VAL A 262 -3.79 9.20 -20.96
N ARG A 263 -2.76 8.55 -21.55
CA ARG A 263 -2.64 8.43 -23.03
C ARG A 263 -3.83 7.71 -23.66
N GLY A 264 -4.32 6.63 -23.03
CA GLY A 264 -5.49 5.88 -23.50
C GLY A 264 -6.79 6.70 -23.42
N ASN A 265 -6.91 7.57 -22.43
CA ASN A 265 -8.08 8.44 -22.25
C ASN A 265 -8.14 9.59 -23.26
N THR A 266 -7.00 10.06 -23.73
CA THR A 266 -6.91 11.13 -24.75
C THR A 266 -7.37 10.61 -26.12
N ARG A 267 -7.04 9.35 -26.46
CA ARG A 267 -7.44 8.72 -27.74
C ARG A 267 -8.95 8.41 -27.85
N SER A 268 -9.65 8.25 -26.73
CA SER A 268 -11.10 7.95 -26.73
C SER A 268 -11.96 9.23 -26.85
N ARG A 269 -11.36 10.41 -26.99
CA ARG A 269 -12.04 11.70 -27.10
C ARG A 269 -11.90 12.35 -28.47
N VAL A 270 -11.25 11.70 -29.42
CA VAL A 270 -11.23 11.97 -30.84
C VAL A 270 -12.09 10.92 -31.53
#